data_6634f31124617a66a20e168ca548d97c
#
_entry.id   6634f31124617a66a20e168ca548d97c
#
_cell.length_a   1.000
_cell.length_b   1.000
_cell.length_c   1.000
_cell.angle_alpha   90.00
_cell.angle_beta   90.00
_cell.angle_gamma   90.00
#
_symmetry.space_group_name_H-M   'P 1'
#
loop_
_entity.id
_entity.type
_entity.pdbx_description
1 polymer ?
#
loop_
_entity_poly.entity_id
_entity_poly.type
_entity_poly.pdbx_seq_one_letter_code
_entity_poly.pdbx_strand_id
1 'polypeptide(L)'
;MRINKFLLFIVILFLSVSLKLFAQDALPVCPVRGTPMKSAKPMREMKLLYDTLSVQIDLPVAFKGIGINEIVDSLGILSPVLEHLRLVKGGILEDTVRILHIGDSHIRGHIYPQTTGQRLAETFGSVSYTDMGVNGATCLTFTHPDRIAAIAALKPELLILSFGTNESHNKRYNANLHYQQMDELISLIRDSLPDVPILLTTPPGSYESFRRRGRRRTYTINPRTVTAAN
;
A
#
# COMPACT_ATOMS: atom_id res chain seq x y z
N MET A 1 -44.80 29.40 10.79
CA MET A 1 -43.42 29.69 10.38
C MET A 1 -43.22 29.24 8.94
N ARG A 2 -43.19 30.18 7.98
CA ARG A 2 -43.02 29.82 6.56
C ARG A 2 -41.53 29.57 6.30
N ILE A 3 -41.16 28.32 6.10
CA ILE A 3 -39.81 27.96 5.68
C ILE A 3 -39.54 28.56 4.30
N ASN A 4 -38.51 29.39 4.20
CA ASN A 4 -38.13 30.04 2.96
C ASN A 4 -37.72 28.96 1.95
N LYS A 5 -38.50 28.80 0.86
CA LYS A 5 -38.27 27.80 -0.18
C LYS A 5 -36.87 27.87 -0.78
N PHE A 6 -36.27 29.07 -0.79
CA PHE A 6 -34.91 29.29 -1.26
C PHE A 6 -33.85 28.65 -0.31
N LEU A 7 -34.07 28.77 1.02
CA LEU A 7 -33.19 28.15 2.03
C LEU A 7 -33.27 26.62 1.95
N LEU A 8 -34.46 26.06 1.75
CA LEU A 8 -34.66 24.62 1.57
C LEU A 8 -33.96 24.11 0.30
N PHE A 9 -33.99 24.89 -0.80
CA PHE A 9 -33.32 24.53 -2.04
C PHE A 9 -31.78 24.52 -1.87
N ILE A 10 -31.23 25.50 -1.15
CA ILE A 10 -29.77 25.55 -0.84
C ILE A 10 -29.36 24.35 0.03
N VAL A 11 -30.15 24.02 1.05
CA VAL A 11 -29.84 22.85 1.92
C VAL A 11 -29.89 21.53 1.13
N ILE A 12 -30.87 21.37 0.24
CA ILE A 12 -30.99 20.19 -0.63
C ILE A 12 -29.81 20.15 -1.63
N LEU A 13 -29.40 21.30 -2.18
CA LEU A 13 -28.26 21.38 -3.08
C LEU A 13 -26.94 21.01 -2.35
N PHE A 14 -26.71 21.50 -1.13
CA PHE A 14 -25.57 21.16 -0.31
C PHE A 14 -25.56 19.68 0.10
N LEU A 15 -26.72 19.11 0.48
CA LEU A 15 -26.85 17.69 0.76
C LEU A 15 -26.58 16.82 -0.47
N SER A 16 -27.06 17.23 -1.65
CA SER A 16 -26.84 16.48 -2.89
C SER A 16 -25.38 16.53 -3.37
N VAL A 17 -24.67 17.65 -3.15
CA VAL A 17 -23.24 17.79 -3.44
C VAL A 17 -22.43 16.98 -2.43
N SER A 18 -22.78 17.02 -1.15
CA SER A 18 -22.10 16.20 -0.12
C SER A 18 -22.30 14.71 -0.34
N LEU A 19 -23.51 14.27 -0.72
CA LEU A 19 -23.74 12.86 -1.09
C LEU A 19 -22.99 12.43 -2.34
N LYS A 20 -22.81 13.33 -3.32
CA LYS A 20 -22.00 13.01 -4.51
C LYS A 20 -20.49 12.93 -4.19
N LEU A 21 -19.99 13.75 -3.26
CA LEU A 21 -18.61 13.63 -2.80
C LEU A 21 -18.36 12.32 -2.03
N PHE A 22 -19.33 11.86 -1.23
CA PHE A 22 -19.21 10.57 -0.53
C PHE A 22 -19.53 9.35 -1.43
N ALA A 23 -20.26 9.53 -2.53
CA ALA A 23 -20.56 8.45 -3.47
C ALA A 23 -19.45 8.19 -4.50
N GLN A 24 -18.42 9.05 -4.57
CA GLN A 24 -17.30 8.87 -5.51
C GLN A 24 -16.17 8.00 -4.96
N ASP A 25 -16.21 7.64 -3.68
CA ASP A 25 -15.20 6.74 -3.08
C ASP A 25 -15.64 5.27 -2.92
N ALA A 26 -16.80 4.90 -3.41
CA ALA A 26 -17.01 3.51 -3.79
C ALA A 26 -16.11 3.27 -5.00
N LEU A 27 -14.88 2.83 -4.73
CA LEU A 27 -13.92 2.40 -5.75
C LEU A 27 -14.68 1.54 -6.75
N PRO A 28 -14.73 1.90 -8.05
CA PRO A 28 -15.31 1.01 -9.03
C PRO A 28 -14.52 -0.28 -8.87
N VAL A 29 -15.20 -1.33 -8.46
CA VAL A 29 -14.73 -2.70 -8.67
C VAL A 29 -14.49 -2.74 -10.16
N CYS A 30 -13.23 -2.54 -10.55
CA CYS A 30 -12.84 -2.62 -11.93
C CYS A 30 -13.20 -4.05 -12.34
N PRO A 31 -14.21 -4.27 -13.21
CA PRO A 31 -14.39 -5.58 -13.76
C PRO A 31 -13.06 -5.87 -14.45
N VAL A 32 -12.35 -6.85 -13.94
CA VAL A 32 -11.16 -7.37 -14.60
C VAL A 32 -11.64 -7.85 -15.96
N ARG A 33 -11.63 -6.96 -16.97
CA ARG A 33 -11.65 -7.34 -18.36
C ARG A 33 -10.29 -7.90 -18.70
N GLY A 34 -9.93 -8.98 -18.00
CA GLY A 34 -8.97 -9.91 -18.50
C GLY A 34 -9.67 -10.63 -19.63
N THR A 35 -9.12 -10.59 -20.85
CA THR A 35 -9.35 -11.64 -21.81
C THR A 35 -9.25 -12.96 -21.05
N PRO A 36 -10.27 -13.81 -21.04
CA PRO A 36 -10.21 -15.06 -20.31
C PRO A 36 -8.97 -15.80 -20.82
N MET A 37 -7.98 -15.95 -19.93
CA MET A 37 -6.86 -16.80 -20.24
C MET A 37 -7.43 -18.19 -20.50
N LYS A 38 -7.25 -18.71 -21.74
CA LYS A 38 -7.76 -20.02 -22.19
C LYS A 38 -7.32 -21.20 -21.31
N SER A 39 -6.60 -20.96 -20.24
CA SER A 39 -6.08 -21.93 -19.28
C SER A 39 -6.26 -21.54 -17.80
N ALA A 40 -7.12 -20.57 -17.49
CA ALA A 40 -7.41 -20.27 -16.09
C ALA A 40 -8.16 -21.46 -15.48
N LYS A 41 -7.53 -22.16 -14.54
CA LYS A 41 -8.19 -23.17 -13.74
C LYS A 41 -9.31 -22.53 -12.92
N PRO A 42 -10.44 -23.21 -12.72
CA PRO A 42 -11.51 -22.71 -11.88
C PRO A 42 -10.99 -22.30 -10.49
N MET A 43 -11.50 -21.19 -9.95
CA MET A 43 -11.07 -20.64 -8.65
C MET A 43 -11.09 -21.69 -7.52
N ARG A 44 -11.99 -22.67 -7.61
CA ARG A 44 -12.10 -23.80 -6.67
C ARG A 44 -10.86 -24.71 -6.70
N GLU A 45 -10.26 -24.93 -7.87
CA GLU A 45 -9.03 -25.72 -8.00
C GLU A 45 -7.81 -24.94 -7.49
N MET A 46 -7.80 -23.63 -7.67
CA MET A 46 -6.75 -22.78 -7.10
C MET A 46 -6.80 -22.78 -5.57
N LYS A 47 -7.97 -22.72 -4.96
CA LYS A 47 -8.13 -22.81 -3.50
C LYS A 47 -7.62 -24.13 -2.94
N LEU A 48 -7.95 -25.24 -3.62
CA LEU A 48 -7.44 -26.58 -3.24
C LEU A 48 -5.91 -26.67 -3.39
N LEU A 49 -5.33 -26.00 -4.37
CA LEU A 49 -3.88 -25.94 -4.54
C LEU A 49 -3.21 -25.19 -3.38
N TYR A 50 -3.79 -24.11 -2.91
CA TYR A 50 -3.29 -23.36 -1.75
C TYR A 50 -3.47 -24.10 -0.43
N ASP A 51 -4.57 -24.85 -0.26
CA ASP A 51 -4.86 -25.60 0.96
C ASP A 51 -4.05 -26.90 1.07
N THR A 52 -3.56 -27.45 -0.04
CA THR A 52 -2.87 -28.76 -0.09
C THR A 52 -1.38 -28.69 -0.42
N LEU A 53 -0.91 -27.59 -0.94
CA LEU A 53 0.50 -27.36 -1.26
C LEU A 53 1.07 -26.34 -0.28
N SER A 54 1.77 -26.81 0.75
CA SER A 54 2.85 -26.03 1.33
C SER A 54 3.96 -25.94 0.27
N VAL A 55 3.79 -25.03 -0.69
CA VAL A 55 4.82 -24.78 -1.69
C VAL A 55 5.95 -24.07 -0.97
N GLN A 56 6.97 -24.83 -0.64
CA GLN A 56 8.24 -24.28 -0.23
C GLN A 56 8.87 -23.63 -1.47
N ILE A 57 8.60 -22.33 -1.64
CA ILE A 57 9.20 -21.55 -2.73
C ILE A 57 10.65 -21.33 -2.31
N ASP A 58 11.57 -22.01 -2.97
CA ASP A 58 12.99 -21.70 -2.85
C ASP A 58 13.23 -20.31 -3.46
N LEU A 59 13.38 -19.32 -2.59
CA LEU A 59 13.75 -17.98 -3.03
C LEU A 59 15.13 -18.03 -3.70
N PRO A 60 15.30 -17.38 -4.85
CA PRO A 60 16.62 -17.24 -5.47
C PRO A 60 17.65 -16.71 -4.48
N VAL A 61 18.90 -17.16 -4.61
CA VAL A 61 20.00 -16.80 -3.69
C VAL A 61 20.12 -15.28 -3.50
N ALA A 62 19.86 -14.48 -4.53
CA ALA A 62 19.86 -13.01 -4.46
C ALA A 62 18.81 -12.43 -3.49
N PHE A 63 17.76 -13.18 -3.17
CA PHE A 63 16.70 -12.76 -2.25
C PHE A 63 16.76 -13.51 -0.90
N LYS A 64 17.64 -14.48 -0.74
CA LYS A 64 17.76 -15.25 0.52
C LYS A 64 18.17 -14.39 1.72
N GLY A 65 18.94 -13.32 1.49
CA GLY A 65 19.27 -12.34 2.52
C GLY A 65 18.16 -11.32 2.81
N ILE A 66 17.22 -11.15 1.88
CA ILE A 66 16.08 -10.21 1.97
C ILE A 66 14.85 -10.94 2.56
N GLY A 67 14.88 -12.27 2.64
CA GLY A 67 13.77 -13.10 3.12
C GLY A 67 13.55 -13.09 4.63
N ILE A 68 14.33 -12.34 5.38
CA ILE A 68 14.09 -12.10 6.80
C ILE A 68 13.17 -10.89 6.88
N ASN A 69 11.89 -11.14 7.15
CA ASN A 69 10.93 -10.08 7.45
C ASN A 69 11.28 -9.52 8.84
N GLU A 70 12.14 -8.53 8.85
CA GLU A 70 12.59 -7.86 10.05
C GLU A 70 12.15 -6.39 10.02
N ILE A 71 11.63 -5.92 11.15
CA ILE A 71 11.36 -4.50 11.36
C ILE A 71 12.59 -3.94 12.08
N VAL A 72 13.31 -3.04 11.40
CA VAL A 72 14.44 -2.33 12.00
C VAL A 72 13.94 -0.99 12.56
N ASP A 73 13.88 -0.88 13.87
CA ASP A 73 13.49 0.34 14.59
C ASP A 73 14.49 0.62 15.72
N SER A 74 15.71 0.96 15.33
CA SER A 74 16.82 1.21 16.27
C SER A 74 16.59 2.45 17.17
N LEU A 75 15.70 3.35 16.78
CA LEU A 75 15.38 4.59 17.51
C LEU A 75 14.08 4.50 18.31
N GLY A 76 13.34 3.39 18.22
CA GLY A 76 12.08 3.20 18.91
C GLY A 76 10.95 4.11 18.42
N ILE A 77 10.99 4.52 17.15
CA ILE A 77 9.99 5.44 16.54
C ILE A 77 8.59 4.81 16.53
N LEU A 78 8.51 3.49 16.43
CA LEU A 78 7.23 2.76 16.46
C LEU A 78 6.65 2.59 17.87
N SER A 79 7.42 2.87 18.91
CA SER A 79 7.01 2.63 20.31
C SER A 79 5.63 3.24 20.67
N PRO A 80 5.28 4.48 20.29
CA PRO A 80 3.96 5.03 20.61
C PRO A 80 2.81 4.22 19.98
N VAL A 81 2.97 3.78 18.72
CA VAL A 81 1.95 2.98 18.02
C VAL A 81 1.84 1.58 18.63
N LEU A 82 2.97 0.96 18.94
CA LEU A 82 3.00 -0.37 19.57
C LEU A 82 2.36 -0.33 20.95
N GLU A 83 2.61 0.71 21.72
CA GLU A 83 1.97 0.89 23.03
C GLU A 83 0.46 1.15 22.89
N HIS A 84 0.03 1.96 21.93
CA HIS A 84 -1.40 2.17 21.66
C HIS A 84 -2.08 0.84 21.27
N LEU A 85 -1.49 0.07 20.37
CA LEU A 85 -1.98 -1.26 20.01
C LEU A 85 -2.07 -2.20 21.22
N ARG A 86 -1.08 -2.15 22.14
CA ARG A 86 -1.08 -2.94 23.38
C ARG A 86 -2.20 -2.55 24.32
N LEU A 87 -2.46 -1.26 24.47
CA LEU A 87 -3.52 -0.74 25.36
C LEU A 87 -4.92 -1.07 24.81
N VAL A 88 -5.12 -0.95 23.50
CA VAL A 88 -6.37 -1.33 22.84
C VAL A 88 -6.60 -2.84 22.98
N LYS A 89 -5.59 -3.66 22.74
CA LYS A 89 -5.67 -5.12 22.92
C LYS A 89 -6.00 -5.51 24.36
N GLY A 90 -5.48 -4.78 25.33
CA GLY A 90 -5.74 -5.00 26.75
C GLY A 90 -7.10 -4.49 27.24
N GLY A 91 -7.88 -3.85 26.36
CA GLY A 91 -9.17 -3.23 26.74
C GLY A 91 -9.00 -2.02 27.67
N ILE A 92 -7.80 -1.42 27.72
CA ILE A 92 -7.50 -0.25 28.56
C ILE A 92 -7.93 1.03 27.83
N LEU A 93 -7.85 1.04 26.51
CA LEU A 93 -8.32 2.11 25.64
C LEU A 93 -9.39 1.59 24.69
N GLU A 94 -10.52 2.31 24.62
CA GLU A 94 -11.58 2.10 23.63
C GLU A 94 -11.37 3.06 22.46
N ASP A 95 -10.26 2.92 21.74
CA ASP A 95 -9.89 3.75 20.61
C ASP A 95 -9.55 2.87 19.40
N THR A 96 -9.39 3.49 18.25
CA THR A 96 -9.06 2.81 17.00
C THR A 96 -7.70 3.28 16.48
N VAL A 97 -6.74 2.38 16.41
CA VAL A 97 -5.41 2.68 15.85
C VAL A 97 -5.52 2.79 14.32
N ARG A 98 -5.18 3.95 13.77
CA ARG A 98 -5.27 4.27 12.35
C ARG A 98 -3.94 4.03 11.65
N ILE A 99 -3.93 3.08 10.74
CA ILE A 99 -2.74 2.74 9.92
C ILE A 99 -3.06 3.06 8.47
N LEU A 100 -2.22 3.85 7.83
CA LEU A 100 -2.31 4.16 6.41
C LEU A 100 -1.14 3.53 5.66
N HIS A 101 -1.44 2.79 4.59
CA HIS A 101 -0.44 2.16 3.73
C HIS A 101 -0.53 2.74 2.32
N ILE A 102 0.48 3.47 1.89
CA ILE A 102 0.55 4.04 0.54
C ILE A 102 1.61 3.32 -0.29
N GLY A 103 1.40 3.25 -1.60
CA GLY A 103 2.35 2.57 -2.47
C GLY A 103 1.88 2.39 -3.90
N ASP A 104 2.49 1.43 -4.56
CA ASP A 104 2.28 1.13 -5.96
C ASP A 104 1.13 0.12 -6.23
N SER A 105 1.24 -0.63 -7.32
CA SER A 105 0.26 -1.64 -7.72
C SER A 105 0.14 -2.82 -6.75
N HIS A 106 1.16 -3.11 -5.95
CA HIS A 106 1.08 -4.15 -4.91
C HIS A 106 0.11 -3.74 -3.81
N ILE A 107 0.09 -2.45 -3.48
CA ILE A 107 -0.87 -1.89 -2.53
C ILE A 107 -2.24 -1.72 -3.18
N ARG A 108 -2.29 -1.23 -4.43
CA ARG A 108 -3.55 -1.08 -5.20
C ARG A 108 -4.28 -2.39 -5.43
N GLY A 109 -3.57 -3.52 -5.44
CA GLY A 109 -4.17 -4.85 -5.57
C GLY A 109 -5.01 -5.28 -4.37
N HIS A 110 -4.91 -4.59 -3.26
CA HIS A 110 -5.63 -4.78 -1.99
C HIS A 110 -5.37 -6.12 -1.26
N ILE A 111 -4.91 -7.16 -1.92
CA ILE A 111 -4.73 -8.51 -1.32
C ILE A 111 -3.77 -8.46 -0.12
N TYR A 112 -2.57 -7.93 -0.32
CA TYR A 112 -1.57 -7.81 0.74
C TYR A 112 -2.01 -6.85 1.84
N PRO A 113 -2.44 -5.60 1.55
CA PRO A 113 -2.89 -4.67 2.57
C PRO A 113 -4.09 -5.18 3.37
N GLN A 114 -5.10 -5.73 2.71
CA GLN A 114 -6.30 -6.28 3.37
C GLN A 114 -5.93 -7.41 4.32
N THR A 115 -5.07 -8.35 3.88
CA THR A 115 -4.62 -9.46 4.74
C THR A 115 -3.86 -8.94 5.96
N THR A 116 -3.00 -7.91 5.76
CA THR A 116 -2.25 -7.29 6.87
C THR A 116 -3.19 -6.60 7.84
N GLY A 117 -4.12 -5.79 7.33
CA GLY A 117 -5.11 -5.09 8.16
C GLY A 117 -6.00 -6.05 8.94
N GLN A 118 -6.48 -7.13 8.30
CA GLN A 118 -7.27 -8.15 8.96
C GLN A 118 -6.49 -8.82 10.11
N ARG A 119 -5.24 -9.24 9.87
CA ARG A 119 -4.40 -9.86 10.90
C ARG A 119 -4.08 -8.93 12.06
N LEU A 120 -3.89 -7.64 11.79
CA LEU A 120 -3.70 -6.64 12.84
C LEU A 120 -4.97 -6.48 13.68
N ALA A 121 -6.14 -6.39 13.05
CA ALA A 121 -7.41 -6.31 13.74
C ALA A 121 -7.71 -7.57 14.55
N GLU A 122 -7.44 -8.75 14.02
CA GLU A 122 -7.57 -10.04 14.74
C GLU A 122 -6.63 -10.13 15.95
N THR A 123 -5.43 -9.51 15.84
CA THR A 123 -4.42 -9.58 16.90
C THR A 123 -4.63 -8.55 17.99
N PHE A 124 -4.98 -7.33 17.61
CA PHE A 124 -4.98 -6.16 18.51
C PHE A 124 -6.38 -5.60 18.79
N GLY A 125 -7.38 -5.96 18.02
CA GLY A 125 -8.76 -5.47 18.18
C GLY A 125 -9.04 -4.29 17.25
N SER A 126 -9.36 -3.11 17.81
CA SER A 126 -9.78 -1.94 17.04
C SER A 126 -8.63 -1.32 16.24
N VAL A 127 -8.46 -1.78 15.01
CA VAL A 127 -7.48 -1.25 14.05
C VAL A 127 -8.20 -0.86 12.76
N SER A 128 -8.02 0.40 12.33
CA SER A 128 -8.43 0.89 11.02
C SER A 128 -7.23 0.88 10.08
N TYR A 129 -7.24 -0.03 9.12
CA TYR A 129 -6.18 -0.15 8.12
C TYR A 129 -6.68 0.34 6.77
N THR A 130 -6.14 1.45 6.30
CA THR A 130 -6.50 2.07 5.02
C THR A 130 -5.35 1.90 4.05
N ASP A 131 -5.64 1.53 2.80
CA ASP A 131 -4.64 1.48 1.74
C ASP A 131 -4.92 2.53 0.63
N MET A 132 -3.86 3.16 0.14
CA MET A 132 -3.88 4.11 -0.97
C MET A 132 -2.83 3.70 -2.01
N GLY A 133 -3.12 2.66 -2.77
CA GLY A 133 -2.24 2.18 -3.84
C GLY A 133 -2.56 2.82 -5.19
N VAL A 134 -1.54 3.05 -6.02
CA VAL A 134 -1.69 3.55 -7.39
C VAL A 134 -0.88 2.69 -8.36
N ASN A 135 -1.53 2.19 -9.42
CA ASN A 135 -0.84 1.37 -10.41
C ASN A 135 0.30 2.15 -11.09
N GLY A 136 1.49 1.55 -11.11
CA GLY A 136 2.68 2.16 -11.71
C GLY A 136 3.27 3.32 -10.90
N ALA A 137 2.79 3.57 -9.68
CA ALA A 137 3.29 4.67 -8.86
C ALA A 137 4.75 4.49 -8.50
N THR A 138 5.44 5.61 -8.47
CA THR A 138 6.71 5.82 -7.80
C THR A 138 6.48 6.72 -6.58
N CYS A 139 7.48 6.90 -5.73
CA CYS A 139 7.37 7.83 -4.60
C CYS A 139 6.96 9.24 -5.06
N LEU A 140 7.45 9.73 -6.21
CA LEU A 140 7.06 11.01 -6.79
C LEU A 140 5.57 11.12 -7.13
N THR A 141 4.88 10.02 -7.35
CA THR A 141 3.43 10.05 -7.59
C THR A 141 2.67 10.63 -6.40
N PHE A 142 3.21 10.47 -5.20
CA PHE A 142 2.59 10.92 -3.96
C PHE A 142 3.08 12.28 -3.48
N THR A 143 4.03 12.93 -4.14
CA THR A 143 4.45 14.31 -3.81
C THR A 143 3.45 15.38 -4.26
N HIS A 144 2.42 15.01 -5.03
CA HIS A 144 1.38 15.94 -5.46
C HIS A 144 0.61 16.48 -4.25
N PRO A 145 0.34 17.81 -4.17
CA PRO A 145 -0.33 18.44 -3.03
C PRO A 145 -1.64 17.79 -2.61
N ASP A 146 -2.50 17.42 -3.57
CA ASP A 146 -3.79 16.78 -3.27
C ASP A 146 -3.62 15.43 -2.59
N ARG A 147 -2.54 14.69 -2.91
CA ARG A 147 -2.24 13.41 -2.26
C ARG A 147 -1.71 13.59 -0.85
N ILE A 148 -0.83 14.57 -0.66
CA ILE A 148 -0.36 14.93 0.69
C ILE A 148 -1.54 15.38 1.56
N ALA A 149 -2.42 16.23 1.03
CA ALA A 149 -3.63 16.63 1.74
C ALA A 149 -4.55 15.44 2.07
N ALA A 150 -4.73 14.50 1.15
CA ALA A 150 -5.52 13.28 1.39
C ALA A 150 -4.90 12.39 2.47
N ILE A 151 -3.57 12.22 2.47
CA ILE A 151 -2.84 11.49 3.51
C ILE A 151 -3.05 12.16 4.88
N ALA A 152 -2.87 13.49 4.94
CA ALA A 152 -3.01 14.24 6.19
C ALA A 152 -4.44 14.20 6.74
N ALA A 153 -5.46 14.23 5.85
CA ALA A 153 -6.87 14.18 6.24
C ALA A 153 -7.25 12.88 6.97
N LEU A 154 -6.58 11.77 6.68
CA LEU A 154 -6.80 10.48 7.34
C LEU A 154 -6.21 10.41 8.76
N LYS A 155 -5.36 11.36 9.14
CA LYS A 155 -4.72 11.44 10.46
C LYS A 155 -4.18 10.08 10.93
N PRO A 156 -3.31 9.43 10.15
CA PRO A 156 -2.78 8.14 10.52
C PRO A 156 -1.89 8.25 11.76
N GLU A 157 -1.85 7.19 12.55
CA GLU A 157 -0.92 7.03 13.67
C GLU A 157 0.32 6.24 13.24
N LEU A 158 0.21 5.51 12.14
CA LEU A 158 1.32 4.88 11.45
C LEU A 158 1.13 5.04 9.94
N LEU A 159 2.16 5.49 9.26
CA LEU A 159 2.20 5.54 7.80
C LEU A 159 3.21 4.52 7.27
N ILE A 160 2.76 3.66 6.35
CA ILE A 160 3.61 2.67 5.68
C ILE A 160 3.82 3.11 4.24
N LEU A 161 5.08 3.17 3.78
CA LEU A 161 5.46 3.54 2.42
C LEU A 161 6.05 2.32 1.70
N SER A 162 5.42 1.93 0.59
CA SER A 162 5.83 0.76 -0.21
C SER A 162 6.09 1.16 -1.66
N PHE A 163 7.35 1.52 -1.93
CA PHE A 163 7.84 1.96 -3.24
C PHE A 163 9.13 1.23 -3.62
N GLY A 164 9.67 1.49 -4.80
CA GLY A 164 10.92 0.94 -5.28
C GLY A 164 10.77 -0.04 -6.44
N THR A 165 9.63 -0.71 -6.59
CA THR A 165 9.41 -1.66 -7.69
C THR A 165 9.38 -0.95 -9.04
N ASN A 166 8.58 0.10 -9.20
CA ASN A 166 8.46 0.81 -10.47
C ASN A 166 9.71 1.63 -10.78
N GLU A 167 10.31 2.24 -9.79
CA GLU A 167 11.59 2.93 -9.91
C GLU A 167 12.67 1.99 -10.46
N SER A 168 12.77 0.79 -9.89
CA SER A 168 13.78 -0.21 -10.28
C SER A 168 13.56 -0.82 -11.66
N HIS A 169 12.35 -0.76 -12.21
CA HIS A 169 12.07 -1.16 -13.57
C HIS A 169 12.59 -0.16 -14.62
N ASN A 170 12.90 1.07 -14.22
CA ASN A 170 13.55 2.01 -15.10
C ASN A 170 14.99 1.55 -15.41
N LYS A 171 15.34 1.45 -16.69
CA LYS A 171 16.71 1.09 -17.12
C LYS A 171 17.78 2.09 -16.64
N ARG A 172 17.37 3.32 -16.34
CA ARG A 172 18.23 4.40 -15.79
C ARG A 172 18.09 4.53 -14.29
N TYR A 173 17.66 3.48 -13.59
CA TYR A 173 17.55 3.50 -12.15
C TYR A 173 18.87 3.94 -11.49
N ASN A 174 18.75 4.85 -10.55
CA ASN A 174 19.85 5.35 -9.74
C ASN A 174 19.41 5.38 -8.28
N ALA A 175 20.12 4.68 -7.42
CA ALA A 175 19.78 4.55 -6.01
C ALA A 175 19.80 5.91 -5.28
N ASN A 176 20.79 6.77 -5.58
CA ASN A 176 20.87 8.10 -4.95
C ASN A 176 19.69 8.98 -5.36
N LEU A 177 19.28 8.91 -6.63
CA LEU A 177 18.09 9.65 -7.09
C LEU A 177 16.82 9.12 -6.41
N HIS A 178 16.69 7.80 -6.28
CA HIS A 178 15.55 7.20 -5.58
C HIS A 178 15.52 7.63 -4.10
N TYR A 179 16.67 7.62 -3.43
CA TYR A 179 16.79 8.13 -2.07
C TYR A 179 16.31 9.59 -1.97
N GLN A 180 16.80 10.49 -2.84
CA GLN A 180 16.38 11.89 -2.86
C GLN A 180 14.87 12.06 -3.07
N GLN A 181 14.28 11.28 -3.97
CA GLN A 181 12.84 11.32 -4.25
C GLN A 181 12.01 10.80 -3.08
N MET A 182 12.50 9.80 -2.36
CA MET A 182 11.86 9.30 -1.16
C MET A 182 11.96 10.31 -0.02
N ASP A 183 13.11 10.95 0.14
CA ASP A 183 13.35 11.99 1.12
C ASP A 183 12.44 13.22 0.87
N GLU A 184 12.26 13.62 -0.39
CA GLU A 184 11.31 14.66 -0.78
C GLU A 184 9.87 14.30 -0.36
N LEU A 185 9.42 13.07 -0.65
CA LEU A 185 8.09 12.61 -0.24
C LEU A 185 7.94 12.64 1.29
N ILE A 186 8.93 12.13 2.02
CA ILE A 186 8.90 12.10 3.49
C ILE A 186 8.87 13.54 4.05
N SER A 187 9.64 14.45 3.48
CA SER A 187 9.67 15.87 3.90
C SER A 187 8.30 16.51 3.73
N LEU A 188 7.65 16.33 2.57
CA LEU A 188 6.31 16.87 2.31
C LEU A 188 5.25 16.28 3.27
N ILE A 189 5.38 14.99 3.62
CA ILE A 189 4.51 14.36 4.61
C ILE A 189 4.76 14.95 6.00
N ARG A 190 6.03 15.17 6.37
CA ARG A 190 6.43 15.76 7.66
C ARG A 190 5.93 17.19 7.84
N ASP A 191 5.81 17.97 6.77
CA ASP A 191 5.24 19.32 6.83
C ASP A 191 3.77 19.31 7.31
N SER A 192 3.03 18.25 7.00
CA SER A 192 1.61 18.10 7.37
C SER A 192 1.38 17.21 8.59
N LEU A 193 2.26 16.24 8.81
CA LEU A 193 2.20 15.21 9.85
C LEU A 193 3.58 15.05 10.50
N PRO A 194 4.03 16.01 11.31
CA PRO A 194 5.40 16.06 11.82
C PRO A 194 5.78 14.85 12.67
N ASP A 195 4.85 14.34 13.47
CA ASP A 195 5.12 13.32 14.49
C ASP A 195 4.70 11.90 14.09
N VAL A 196 4.11 11.72 12.87
CA VAL A 196 3.64 10.39 12.47
C VAL A 196 4.82 9.42 12.26
N PRO A 197 4.85 8.26 12.91
CA PRO A 197 5.80 7.22 12.59
C PRO A 197 5.67 6.77 11.13
N ILE A 198 6.80 6.67 10.42
CA ILE A 198 6.84 6.23 9.04
C ILE A 198 7.65 4.93 8.97
N LEU A 199 7.02 3.88 8.43
CA LEU A 199 7.64 2.59 8.16
C LEU A 199 7.88 2.45 6.65
N LEU A 200 9.12 2.28 6.25
CA LEU A 200 9.48 1.99 4.86
C LEU A 200 9.52 0.48 4.66
N THR A 201 8.94 0.00 3.56
CA THR A 201 9.07 -1.41 3.17
C THR A 201 9.99 -1.54 1.97
N THR A 202 10.79 -2.60 1.97
CA THR A 202 11.61 -2.94 0.80
C THR A 202 10.72 -3.48 -0.33
N PRO A 203 11.01 -3.15 -1.60
CA PRO A 203 10.24 -3.68 -2.73
C PRO A 203 10.42 -5.20 -2.84
N PRO A 204 9.36 -5.93 -3.24
CA PRO A 204 9.49 -7.35 -3.53
C PRO A 204 10.41 -7.56 -4.73
N GLY A 205 11.11 -8.69 -4.75
CA GLY A 205 11.96 -9.07 -5.87
C GLY A 205 11.18 -9.18 -7.19
N SER A 206 11.81 -8.80 -8.28
CA SER A 206 11.22 -8.88 -9.61
C SER A 206 12.13 -9.58 -10.61
N TYR A 207 11.53 -10.05 -11.71
CA TYR A 207 12.26 -10.70 -12.80
C TYR A 207 12.17 -9.88 -14.07
N GLU A 208 13.28 -9.77 -14.80
CA GLU A 208 13.31 -9.30 -16.18
C GLU A 208 13.20 -10.47 -17.13
N SER A 209 12.40 -10.32 -18.19
CA SER A 209 12.30 -11.33 -19.25
C SER A 209 13.02 -10.88 -20.51
N PHE A 210 13.87 -11.75 -21.03
CA PHE A 210 14.58 -11.53 -22.28
C PHE A 210 14.10 -12.53 -23.34
N ARG A 211 13.79 -12.05 -24.52
CA ARG A 211 13.50 -12.88 -25.68
C ARG A 211 14.54 -12.63 -26.76
N ARG A 212 15.46 -13.57 -26.94
CA ARG A 212 16.31 -13.58 -28.14
C ARG A 212 15.50 -14.13 -29.31
N ARG A 213 15.69 -13.54 -30.52
CA ARG A 213 15.01 -13.94 -31.77
C ARG A 213 15.09 -15.46 -31.95
N GLY A 214 13.95 -16.16 -32.03
CA GLY A 214 13.87 -17.62 -32.21
C GLY A 214 14.12 -18.49 -30.97
N ARG A 215 14.36 -17.91 -29.78
CA ARG A 215 14.61 -18.69 -28.56
C ARG A 215 13.50 -18.53 -27.54
N ARG A 216 13.42 -19.49 -26.61
CA ARG A 216 12.52 -19.45 -25.44
C ARG A 216 12.81 -18.21 -24.60
N ARG A 217 11.78 -17.62 -24.00
CA ARG A 217 11.91 -16.50 -23.08
C ARG A 217 12.69 -16.96 -21.85
N THR A 218 13.76 -16.25 -21.51
CA THR A 218 14.51 -16.45 -20.26
C THR A 218 14.15 -15.37 -19.26
N TYR A 219 14.17 -15.71 -17.98
CA TYR A 219 13.90 -14.81 -16.88
C TYR A 219 15.15 -14.71 -16.01
N THR A 220 15.53 -13.51 -15.65
CA THR A 220 16.61 -13.24 -14.71
C THR A 220 16.12 -12.30 -13.63
N ILE A 221 16.71 -12.39 -12.44
CA ILE A 221 16.42 -11.47 -11.35
C ILE A 221 16.80 -10.07 -11.80
N ASN A 222 15.93 -9.09 -11.54
CA ASN A 222 16.21 -7.70 -11.78
C ASN A 222 17.20 -7.17 -10.72
N PRO A 223 18.46 -6.91 -11.06
CA PRO A 223 19.45 -6.48 -10.06
C PRO A 223 19.13 -5.09 -9.48
N ARG A 224 18.41 -4.25 -10.22
CA ARG A 224 18.00 -2.93 -9.74
C ARG A 224 16.96 -3.02 -8.63
N THR A 225 16.05 -4.01 -8.67
CA THR A 225 15.10 -4.24 -7.58
C THR A 225 15.83 -4.70 -6.31
N VAL A 226 16.86 -5.53 -6.45
CA VAL A 226 17.72 -5.93 -5.32
C VAL A 226 18.43 -4.70 -4.72
N THR A 227 18.97 -3.82 -5.57
CA THR A 227 19.61 -2.57 -5.11
C THR A 227 18.61 -1.63 -4.43
N ALA A 228 17.36 -1.56 -4.92
CA ALA A 228 16.32 -0.73 -4.31
C ALA A 228 15.82 -1.29 -2.96
N ALA A 229 16.03 -2.58 -2.71
CA ALA A 229 15.65 -3.22 -1.45
C ALA A 229 16.75 -3.12 -0.37
N ASN A 230 17.99 -2.87 -0.77
CA ASN A 230 19.14 -2.70 0.13
C ASN A 230 19.38 -1.22 0.44
#